data_24b8a936124899464067bcdcc402604a
#
_entry.id   24b8a936124899464067bcdcc402604a
#
_cell.length_a   1.000
_cell.length_b   1.000
_cell.length_c   1.000
_cell.angle_alpha   90.00
_cell.angle_beta   90.00
_cell.angle_gamma   90.00
#
_symmetry.space_group_name_H-M   'P 1'
#
loop_
_entity.id
_entity.type
_entity.pdbx_description
1 polymer ?
#
loop_
_entity_poly.entity_id
_entity_poly.type
_entity_poly.pdbx_seq_one_letter_code
_entity_poly.pdbx_strand_id
1 'polypeptide(L)'
;MLKTIARSIFGLSLVLLSSSVATAQVVLPRTLELNPKEMEQNDFIVAQEALQLAQFQQFQDALVRAKLAVQLAPQAHEIWALLGGLYLTVNQPQEAVPALEQALKLNTKNPAAYFNLGTAHFRLGQYGAAVRAIAQGLALKPDATEEWFNLGNAYLKLGEKEQAIAQYRRVLRLDRQFWPAYTNIGLVLYEQGRIQQAAKNWEQAADIDPKASEPKLALATALLRLGQEERAIQLAEEALRLDSRYGTVEFQRENLWGDRLVADTQTLLAKPPLRALMSQLEQSALPQP
;
A
#
# COMPACT_ATOMS: atom_id res chain seq x y z
N MET A 1 -51.60 21.52 -22.44
CA MET A 1 -51.55 20.05 -22.41
C MET A 1 -50.31 19.60 -23.12
N LEU A 2 -49.22 19.45 -22.43
CA LEU A 2 -47.99 18.85 -22.94
C LEU A 2 -47.59 17.69 -22.02
N LYS A 3 -47.56 16.49 -22.57
CA LYS A 3 -47.24 15.25 -21.89
C LYS A 3 -45.74 15.12 -21.77
N THR A 4 -45.28 15.00 -20.53
CA THR A 4 -43.93 14.68 -20.11
C THR A 4 -43.64 13.23 -20.48
N ILE A 5 -42.62 12.99 -21.32
CA ILE A 5 -42.09 11.66 -21.58
C ILE A 5 -40.85 11.47 -20.69
N ALA A 6 -41.01 10.66 -19.65
CA ALA A 6 -39.87 10.18 -18.84
C ALA A 6 -39.11 9.10 -19.62
N ARG A 7 -37.86 9.37 -19.98
CA ARG A 7 -36.93 8.36 -20.49
C ARG A 7 -36.22 7.72 -19.32
N SER A 8 -36.59 6.47 -19.02
CA SER A 8 -35.84 5.59 -18.18
C SER A 8 -34.53 5.24 -18.87
N ILE A 9 -33.42 5.74 -18.31
CA ILE A 9 -32.09 5.29 -18.70
C ILE A 9 -31.78 4.05 -17.83
N PHE A 10 -31.80 2.89 -18.47
CA PHE A 10 -31.29 1.65 -17.90
C PHE A 10 -29.77 1.84 -17.68
N GLY A 11 -29.41 2.05 -16.42
CA GLY A 11 -28.01 2.01 -15.99
C GLY A 11 -27.52 0.57 -16.06
N LEU A 12 -26.75 0.25 -17.09
CA LEU A 12 -25.95 -0.97 -17.12
C LEU A 12 -24.83 -0.80 -16.09
N SER A 13 -25.05 -1.29 -14.88
CA SER A 13 -23.99 -1.39 -13.89
C SER A 13 -23.01 -2.46 -14.38
N LEU A 14 -21.96 -1.99 -15.05
CA LEU A 14 -20.79 -2.81 -15.30
C LEU A 14 -20.13 -3.05 -13.93
N VAL A 15 -20.43 -4.18 -13.31
CA VAL A 15 -19.68 -4.69 -12.17
C VAL A 15 -18.29 -5.06 -12.73
N LEU A 16 -17.40 -4.09 -12.75
CA LEU A 16 -15.97 -4.37 -12.81
C LEU A 16 -15.66 -5.13 -11.52
N LEU A 17 -15.52 -6.43 -11.63
CA LEU A 17 -14.81 -7.24 -10.66
C LEU A 17 -13.38 -6.68 -10.63
N SER A 18 -13.19 -5.62 -9.83
CA SER A 18 -11.86 -5.25 -9.38
C SER A 18 -11.39 -6.41 -8.51
N SER A 19 -10.64 -7.33 -9.13
CA SER A 19 -9.72 -8.15 -8.37
C SER A 19 -8.88 -7.15 -7.59
N SER A 20 -9.21 -6.98 -6.31
CA SER A 20 -8.37 -6.26 -5.36
C SER A 20 -7.09 -7.07 -5.29
N VAL A 21 -6.12 -6.67 -6.12
CA VAL A 21 -4.76 -7.09 -5.97
C VAL A 21 -4.35 -6.57 -4.60
N ALA A 22 -4.35 -7.43 -3.60
CA ALA A 22 -3.68 -7.14 -2.34
C ALA A 22 -2.19 -7.05 -2.70
N THR A 23 -1.82 -5.89 -3.23
CA THR A 23 -0.42 -5.55 -3.40
C THR A 23 0.18 -5.47 -2.01
N ALA A 24 1.32 -6.10 -1.84
CA ALA A 24 2.25 -5.75 -0.76
C ALA A 24 2.07 -4.27 -0.51
N GLN A 25 1.85 -3.88 0.74
CA GLN A 25 1.43 -2.52 1.08
C GLN A 25 2.50 -1.53 0.62
N VAL A 26 2.54 -1.38 -0.69
CA VAL A 26 3.34 -0.40 -1.38
C VAL A 26 2.78 0.94 -0.97
N VAL A 27 3.65 1.76 -0.43
CA VAL A 27 3.36 3.17 -0.19
C VAL A 27 2.79 3.76 -1.47
N LEU A 28 1.47 4.00 -1.51
CA LEU A 28 0.80 4.57 -2.67
C LEU A 28 1.07 6.07 -2.72
N PRO A 29 1.45 6.62 -3.90
CA PRO A 29 1.57 8.07 -4.04
C PRO A 29 0.21 8.73 -3.82
N ARG A 30 0.19 9.76 -2.98
CA ARG A 30 -1.04 10.55 -2.78
C ARG A 30 -1.26 11.48 -3.95
N THR A 31 -2.49 11.52 -4.45
CA THR A 31 -2.94 12.57 -5.35
C THR A 31 -2.90 13.91 -4.61
N LEU A 32 -2.22 14.89 -5.18
CA LEU A 32 -2.19 16.24 -4.65
C LEU A 32 -3.51 16.93 -4.96
N GLU A 33 -4.15 17.45 -3.93
CA GLU A 33 -5.25 18.39 -4.12
C GLU A 33 -4.64 19.78 -4.35
N LEU A 34 -4.72 20.25 -5.57
CA LEU A 34 -4.39 21.65 -5.88
C LEU A 34 -5.59 22.54 -5.54
N ASN A 35 -5.35 23.61 -4.79
CA ASN A 35 -6.37 24.61 -4.52
C ASN A 35 -6.46 25.58 -5.70
N PRO A 36 -7.54 25.56 -6.51
CA PRO A 36 -7.65 26.42 -7.69
C PRO A 36 -7.64 27.92 -7.38
N LYS A 37 -7.93 28.31 -6.12
CA LYS A 37 -7.99 29.72 -5.71
C LYS A 37 -6.63 30.37 -5.48
N GLU A 38 -5.58 29.55 -5.30
CA GLU A 38 -4.21 30.04 -5.07
C GLU A 38 -3.39 30.09 -6.37
N MET A 39 -3.99 29.68 -7.49
CA MET A 39 -3.33 29.60 -8.79
C MET A 39 -3.61 30.86 -9.60
N GLU A 40 -2.61 31.67 -9.90
CA GLU A 40 -2.72 32.76 -10.86
C GLU A 40 -3.12 32.21 -12.23
N GLN A 41 -4.11 32.83 -12.87
CA GLN A 41 -5.02 32.20 -13.84
C GLN A 41 -4.37 31.66 -15.13
N ASN A 42 -3.17 32.03 -15.50
CA ASN A 42 -2.61 31.66 -16.81
C ASN A 42 -1.44 30.68 -16.77
N ASP A 43 -0.68 30.62 -15.69
CA ASP A 43 0.55 29.78 -15.64
C ASP A 43 0.26 28.31 -15.28
N PHE A 44 -0.95 28.04 -14.84
CA PHE A 44 -1.35 26.73 -14.30
C PHE A 44 -2.26 25.88 -15.22
N ILE A 45 -2.65 26.39 -16.40
CA ILE A 45 -3.53 25.63 -17.32
C ILE A 45 -2.92 24.26 -17.64
N VAL A 46 -1.62 24.22 -17.94
CA VAL A 46 -0.93 22.96 -18.28
C VAL A 46 -0.84 22.01 -17.07
N ALA A 47 -0.73 22.56 -15.86
CA ALA A 47 -0.77 21.76 -14.64
C ALA A 47 -2.17 21.20 -14.37
N GLN A 48 -3.22 21.96 -14.66
CA GLN A 48 -4.62 21.48 -14.59
C GLN A 48 -4.88 20.37 -15.61
N GLU A 49 -4.37 20.51 -16.85
CA GLU A 49 -4.43 19.45 -17.85
C GLU A 49 -3.73 18.16 -17.34
N ALA A 50 -2.54 18.30 -16.72
CA ALA A 50 -1.84 17.16 -16.13
C ALA A 50 -2.67 16.46 -15.04
N LEU A 51 -3.31 17.23 -14.15
CA LEU A 51 -4.20 16.68 -13.13
C LEU A 51 -5.41 15.96 -13.73
N GLN A 52 -6.04 16.58 -14.74
CA GLN A 52 -7.20 15.98 -15.42
C GLN A 52 -6.81 14.66 -16.10
N LEU A 53 -5.67 14.63 -16.80
CA LEU A 53 -5.15 13.40 -17.40
C LEU A 53 -4.87 12.33 -16.34
N ALA A 54 -4.30 12.71 -15.18
CA ALA A 54 -4.06 11.79 -14.07
C ALA A 54 -5.37 11.24 -13.49
N GLN A 55 -6.43 12.03 -13.38
CA GLN A 55 -7.77 11.58 -12.94
C GLN A 55 -8.35 10.53 -13.90
N PHE A 56 -8.09 10.65 -15.21
CA PHE A 56 -8.45 9.66 -16.21
C PHE A 56 -7.44 8.51 -16.36
N GLN A 57 -6.50 8.37 -15.41
CA GLN A 57 -5.44 7.34 -15.40
C GLN A 57 -4.49 7.39 -16.61
N GLN A 58 -4.47 8.51 -17.34
CA GLN A 58 -3.54 8.76 -18.45
C GLN A 58 -2.20 9.29 -17.91
N PHE A 59 -1.54 8.49 -17.07
CA PHE A 59 -0.40 8.94 -16.26
C PHE A 59 0.83 9.36 -17.09
N GLN A 60 1.06 8.73 -18.24
CA GLN A 60 2.18 9.10 -19.12
C GLN A 60 1.96 10.48 -19.75
N ASP A 61 0.74 10.75 -20.22
CA ASP A 61 0.40 12.05 -20.79
C ASP A 61 0.37 13.14 -19.70
N ALA A 62 -0.15 12.79 -18.51
CA ALA A 62 -0.08 13.66 -17.32
C ALA A 62 1.37 14.04 -16.99
N LEU A 63 2.30 13.08 -17.03
CA LEU A 63 3.71 13.31 -16.76
C LEU A 63 4.33 14.28 -17.80
N VAL A 64 4.00 14.14 -19.08
CA VAL A 64 4.48 15.06 -20.14
C VAL A 64 3.98 16.48 -19.86
N ARG A 65 2.71 16.65 -19.51
CA ARG A 65 2.12 17.95 -19.17
C ARG A 65 2.73 18.55 -17.90
N ALA A 66 2.94 17.75 -16.86
CA ALA A 66 3.57 18.22 -15.64
C ALA A 66 5.03 18.67 -15.86
N LYS A 67 5.80 17.98 -16.70
CA LYS A 67 7.15 18.42 -17.11
C LYS A 67 7.13 19.77 -17.81
N LEU A 68 6.16 20.00 -18.69
CA LEU A 68 6.00 21.32 -19.32
C LEU A 68 5.59 22.37 -18.31
N ALA A 69 4.66 22.04 -17.41
CA ALA A 69 4.18 22.98 -16.40
C ALA A 69 5.29 23.50 -15.47
N VAL A 70 6.25 22.66 -15.03
CA VAL A 70 7.38 23.12 -14.21
C VAL A 70 8.34 24.03 -14.99
N GLN A 71 8.42 23.92 -16.32
CA GLN A 71 9.22 24.83 -17.16
C GLN A 71 8.55 26.21 -17.28
N LEU A 72 7.22 26.24 -17.35
CA LEU A 72 6.45 27.49 -17.44
C LEU A 72 6.36 28.20 -16.09
N ALA A 73 6.21 27.47 -14.99
CA ALA A 73 6.08 28.01 -13.64
C ALA A 73 7.09 27.36 -12.66
N PRO A 74 8.41 27.63 -12.79
CA PRO A 74 9.45 26.95 -12.02
C PRO A 74 9.46 27.29 -10.51
N GLN A 75 8.72 28.32 -10.10
CA GLN A 75 8.59 28.73 -8.71
C GLN A 75 7.33 28.18 -8.03
N ALA A 76 6.48 27.47 -8.77
CA ALA A 76 5.25 26.89 -8.22
C ALA A 76 5.55 25.53 -7.58
N HIS A 77 5.60 25.49 -6.25
CA HIS A 77 5.91 24.27 -5.49
C HIS A 77 4.88 23.17 -5.70
N GLU A 78 3.62 23.52 -5.95
CA GLU A 78 2.52 22.58 -6.20
C GLU A 78 2.78 21.77 -7.47
N ILE A 79 3.30 22.42 -8.52
CA ILE A 79 3.57 21.77 -9.81
C ILE A 79 4.75 20.81 -9.68
N TRP A 80 5.79 21.18 -8.94
CA TRP A 80 6.90 20.27 -8.63
C TRP A 80 6.44 19.08 -7.81
N ALA A 81 5.56 19.29 -6.83
CA ALA A 81 5.00 18.22 -6.03
C ALA A 81 4.08 17.29 -6.86
N LEU A 82 3.29 17.85 -7.79
CA LEU A 82 2.52 17.09 -8.78
C LEU A 82 3.43 16.21 -9.65
N LEU A 83 4.48 16.81 -10.21
CA LEU A 83 5.46 16.09 -11.04
C LEU A 83 6.08 14.92 -10.27
N GLY A 84 6.50 15.16 -9.01
CA GLY A 84 7.04 14.12 -8.14
C GLY A 84 6.04 12.98 -7.87
N GLY A 85 4.78 13.32 -7.61
CA GLY A 85 3.71 12.33 -7.45
C GLY A 85 3.45 11.51 -8.71
N LEU A 86 3.45 12.14 -9.89
CA LEU A 86 3.29 11.45 -11.17
C LEU A 86 4.46 10.50 -11.47
N TYR A 87 5.70 10.90 -11.17
CA TYR A 87 6.84 10.01 -11.27
C TYR A 87 6.68 8.75 -10.41
N LEU A 88 6.17 8.89 -9.18
CA LEU A 88 5.88 7.74 -8.33
C LEU A 88 4.77 6.85 -8.91
N THR A 89 3.74 7.45 -9.50
CA THR A 89 2.63 6.73 -10.12
C THR A 89 3.09 5.89 -11.32
N VAL A 90 4.04 6.40 -12.12
CA VAL A 90 4.62 5.66 -13.24
C VAL A 90 5.85 4.83 -12.83
N ASN A 91 6.05 4.59 -11.53
CA ASN A 91 7.14 3.81 -10.96
C ASN A 91 8.56 4.31 -11.32
N GLN A 92 8.76 5.63 -11.26
CA GLN A 92 10.04 6.31 -11.47
C GLN A 92 10.47 7.05 -10.20
N PRO A 93 10.82 6.34 -9.10
CA PRO A 93 11.15 6.99 -7.82
C PRO A 93 12.46 7.79 -7.86
N GLN A 94 13.40 7.46 -8.76
CA GLN A 94 14.65 8.19 -8.93
C GLN A 94 14.40 9.63 -9.38
N GLU A 95 13.46 9.83 -10.29
CA GLU A 95 13.06 11.13 -10.83
C GLU A 95 12.12 11.88 -9.88
N ALA A 96 11.39 11.16 -9.05
CA ALA A 96 10.49 11.75 -8.07
C ALA A 96 11.26 12.53 -7.00
N VAL A 97 12.40 12.00 -6.52
CA VAL A 97 13.19 12.63 -5.44
C VAL A 97 13.55 14.07 -5.75
N PRO A 98 14.27 14.42 -6.85
CA PRO A 98 14.66 15.81 -7.11
C PRO A 98 13.45 16.73 -7.33
N ALA A 99 12.36 16.25 -7.92
CA ALA A 99 11.15 17.04 -8.11
C ALA A 99 10.50 17.40 -6.75
N LEU A 100 10.41 16.42 -5.84
CA LEU A 100 9.85 16.63 -4.50
C LEU A 100 10.75 17.48 -3.61
N GLU A 101 12.06 17.31 -3.71
CA GLU A 101 13.03 18.19 -3.02
C GLU A 101 12.91 19.64 -3.50
N GLN A 102 12.72 19.87 -4.81
CA GLN A 102 12.48 21.21 -5.33
C GLN A 102 11.16 21.79 -4.82
N ALA A 103 10.09 21.00 -4.78
CA ALA A 103 8.83 21.43 -4.17
C ALA A 103 9.02 21.86 -2.72
N LEU A 104 9.75 21.07 -1.93
CA LEU A 104 10.01 21.35 -0.51
C LEU A 104 10.99 22.49 -0.28
N LYS A 105 11.93 22.74 -1.20
CA LYS A 105 12.79 23.92 -1.18
C LYS A 105 11.99 25.21 -1.36
N LEU A 106 10.95 25.18 -2.19
CA LEU A 106 10.05 26.32 -2.43
C LEU A 106 9.02 26.47 -1.30
N ASN A 107 8.51 25.38 -0.74
CA ASN A 107 7.55 25.39 0.36
C ASN A 107 7.75 24.21 1.32
N THR A 108 8.33 24.47 2.48
CA THR A 108 8.57 23.48 3.54
C THR A 108 7.31 23.08 4.31
N LYS A 109 6.14 23.67 4.03
CA LYS A 109 4.89 23.40 4.75
C LYS A 109 3.94 22.49 3.96
N ASN A 110 4.45 21.71 3.01
CA ASN A 110 3.65 20.77 2.22
C ASN A 110 3.82 19.33 2.74
N PRO A 111 2.88 18.81 3.57
CA PRO A 111 2.99 17.44 4.11
C PRO A 111 2.93 16.38 3.02
N ALA A 112 2.14 16.59 1.93
CA ALA A 112 2.02 15.63 0.84
C ALA A 112 3.35 15.47 0.08
N ALA A 113 4.11 16.55 -0.13
CA ALA A 113 5.43 16.46 -0.74
C ALA A 113 6.41 15.66 0.12
N TYR A 114 6.37 15.82 1.44
CA TYR A 114 7.18 15.00 2.37
C TYR A 114 6.78 13.53 2.34
N PHE A 115 5.49 13.22 2.31
CA PHE A 115 5.00 11.84 2.24
C PHE A 115 5.41 11.18 0.92
N ASN A 116 5.25 11.88 -0.19
CA ASN A 116 5.71 11.38 -1.49
C ASN A 116 7.25 11.21 -1.54
N LEU A 117 8.01 12.12 -0.93
CA LEU A 117 9.46 11.98 -0.82
C LEU A 117 9.84 10.75 0.01
N GLY A 118 9.13 10.52 1.11
CA GLY A 118 9.26 9.30 1.92
C GLY A 118 8.98 8.04 1.11
N THR A 119 7.92 8.06 0.30
CA THR A 119 7.57 6.97 -0.62
C THR A 119 8.66 6.73 -1.65
N ALA A 120 9.21 7.79 -2.27
CA ALA A 120 10.29 7.69 -3.23
C ALA A 120 11.52 7.02 -2.59
N HIS A 121 11.96 7.50 -1.44
CA HIS A 121 13.08 6.92 -0.71
C HIS A 121 12.84 5.47 -0.29
N PHE A 122 11.63 5.15 0.16
CA PHE A 122 11.27 3.77 0.52
C PHE A 122 11.42 2.83 -0.66
N ARG A 123 10.88 3.19 -1.84
CA ARG A 123 11.00 2.39 -3.08
C ARG A 123 12.44 2.24 -3.56
N LEU A 124 13.31 3.21 -3.24
CA LEU A 124 14.75 3.16 -3.52
C LEU A 124 15.55 2.37 -2.48
N GLY A 125 14.90 1.79 -1.46
CA GLY A 125 15.58 1.10 -0.37
C GLY A 125 16.29 2.05 0.60
N GLN A 126 16.11 3.34 0.48
CA GLN A 126 16.72 4.38 1.31
C GLN A 126 15.88 4.64 2.57
N TYR A 127 15.68 3.60 3.37
CA TYR A 127 14.69 3.59 4.46
C TYR A 127 14.93 4.66 5.52
N GLY A 128 16.19 4.98 5.83
CA GLY A 128 16.52 6.07 6.77
C GLY A 128 16.11 7.46 6.26
N ALA A 129 16.21 7.71 4.95
CA ALA A 129 15.72 8.93 4.32
C ALA A 129 14.17 8.94 4.30
N ALA A 130 13.54 7.79 4.03
CA ALA A 130 12.08 7.65 4.09
C ALA A 130 11.55 8.00 5.49
N VAL A 131 12.16 7.47 6.56
CA VAL A 131 11.78 7.79 7.95
C VAL A 131 11.84 9.30 8.19
N ARG A 132 12.92 9.96 7.79
CA ARG A 132 13.05 11.42 8.01
C ARG A 132 11.99 12.21 7.26
N ALA A 133 11.75 11.89 6.00
CA ALA A 133 10.76 12.58 5.19
C ALA A 133 9.34 12.38 5.73
N ILE A 134 8.93 11.13 6.01
CA ILE A 134 7.60 10.84 6.54
C ILE A 134 7.40 11.52 7.91
N ALA A 135 8.39 11.49 8.78
CA ALA A 135 8.31 12.13 10.10
C ALA A 135 8.10 13.66 9.98
N GLN A 136 8.74 14.33 9.02
CA GLN A 136 8.52 15.76 8.75
C GLN A 136 7.10 16.02 8.25
N GLY A 137 6.59 15.19 7.35
CA GLY A 137 5.19 15.28 6.91
C GLY A 137 4.20 15.07 8.05
N LEU A 138 4.43 14.10 8.92
CA LEU A 138 3.60 13.80 10.10
C LEU A 138 3.66 14.90 11.17
N ALA A 139 4.77 15.65 11.27
CA ALA A 139 4.83 16.84 12.13
C ALA A 139 3.87 17.95 11.64
N LEU A 140 3.63 18.02 10.33
CA LEU A 140 2.68 18.97 9.73
C LEU A 140 1.24 18.42 9.71
N LYS A 141 1.07 17.10 9.53
CA LYS A 141 -0.24 16.43 9.48
C LYS A 141 -0.24 15.16 10.36
N PRO A 142 -0.45 15.31 11.68
CA PRO A 142 -0.32 14.21 12.63
C PRO A 142 -1.47 13.20 12.62
N ASP A 143 -2.56 13.48 11.90
CA ASP A 143 -3.75 12.63 11.74
C ASP A 143 -3.68 11.72 10.49
N ALA A 144 -2.57 11.77 9.74
CA ALA A 144 -2.37 10.96 8.54
C ALA A 144 -2.09 9.48 8.91
N THR A 145 -3.14 8.70 9.12
CA THR A 145 -3.10 7.31 9.61
C THR A 145 -2.20 6.43 8.74
N GLU A 146 -2.37 6.48 7.42
CA GLU A 146 -1.58 5.69 6.47
C GLU A 146 -0.08 6.02 6.55
N GLU A 147 0.27 7.27 6.84
CA GLU A 147 1.67 7.66 6.90
C GLU A 147 2.35 7.20 8.19
N TRP A 148 1.62 7.07 9.29
CA TRP A 148 2.11 6.36 10.47
C TRP A 148 2.38 4.88 10.15
N PHE A 149 1.52 4.27 9.33
CA PHE A 149 1.74 2.91 8.87
C PHE A 149 2.99 2.79 7.98
N ASN A 150 3.15 3.72 7.02
CA ASN A 150 4.32 3.80 6.15
C ASN A 150 5.62 4.04 6.93
N LEU A 151 5.56 4.88 7.97
CA LEU A 151 6.68 5.09 8.89
C LEU A 151 7.05 3.77 9.62
N GLY A 152 6.04 3.02 10.06
CA GLY A 152 6.23 1.69 10.65
C GLY A 152 6.92 0.73 9.70
N ASN A 153 6.50 0.69 8.43
CA ASN A 153 7.12 -0.13 7.39
C ASN A 153 8.59 0.26 7.14
N ALA A 154 8.88 1.57 7.12
CA ALA A 154 10.25 2.05 6.95
C ALA A 154 11.16 1.64 8.14
N TYR A 155 10.67 1.74 9.38
CA TYR A 155 11.37 1.24 10.54
C TYR A 155 11.57 -0.29 10.50
N LEU A 156 10.56 -1.03 10.05
CA LEU A 156 10.67 -2.49 9.91
C LEU A 156 11.77 -2.88 8.91
N LYS A 157 11.84 -2.18 7.77
CA LYS A 157 12.91 -2.38 6.77
C LYS A 157 14.31 -1.99 7.28
N LEU A 158 14.41 -1.08 8.24
CA LEU A 158 15.65 -0.76 8.95
C LEU A 158 16.01 -1.80 10.02
N GLY A 159 15.13 -2.75 10.34
CA GLY A 159 15.30 -3.68 11.45
C GLY A 159 14.95 -3.10 12.82
N GLU A 160 14.43 -1.87 12.86
CA GLU A 160 14.05 -1.15 14.07
C GLU A 160 12.65 -1.57 14.56
N LYS A 161 12.56 -2.82 15.03
CA LYS A 161 11.32 -3.55 15.31
C LYS A 161 10.41 -2.86 16.33
N GLU A 162 10.98 -2.32 17.40
CA GLU A 162 10.24 -1.65 18.47
C GLU A 162 9.63 -0.34 17.98
N GLN A 163 10.39 0.41 17.18
CA GLN A 163 9.89 1.64 16.54
C GLN A 163 8.75 1.31 15.56
N ALA A 164 8.90 0.26 14.75
CA ALA A 164 7.85 -0.19 13.85
C ALA A 164 6.54 -0.49 14.61
N ILE A 165 6.60 -1.30 15.68
CA ILE A 165 5.43 -1.60 16.53
C ILE A 165 4.83 -0.32 17.13
N ALA A 166 5.65 0.64 17.55
CA ALA A 166 5.17 1.89 18.12
C ALA A 166 4.34 2.70 17.10
N GLN A 167 4.78 2.74 15.82
CA GLN A 167 4.03 3.43 14.76
C GLN A 167 2.75 2.68 14.40
N TYR A 168 2.77 1.36 14.24
CA TYR A 168 1.55 0.56 14.00
C TYR A 168 0.52 0.72 15.14
N ARG A 169 0.98 0.78 16.40
CA ARG A 169 0.08 1.11 17.53
C ARG A 169 -0.47 2.54 17.45
N ARG A 170 0.28 3.48 16.87
CA ARG A 170 -0.25 4.84 16.62
C ARG A 170 -1.38 4.78 15.59
N VAL A 171 -1.20 4.02 14.50
CA VAL A 171 -2.27 3.74 13.52
C VAL A 171 -3.52 3.23 14.23
N LEU A 172 -3.41 2.20 15.06
CA LEU A 172 -4.54 1.59 15.76
C LEU A 172 -5.20 2.50 16.82
N ARG A 173 -4.53 3.55 17.27
CA ARG A 173 -5.17 4.61 18.09
C ARG A 173 -6.01 5.57 17.26
N LEU A 174 -5.63 5.79 15.99
CA LEU A 174 -6.35 6.65 15.05
C LEU A 174 -7.49 5.89 14.37
N ASP A 175 -7.22 4.65 13.97
CA ASP A 175 -8.19 3.76 13.33
C ASP A 175 -8.01 2.32 13.82
N ARG A 176 -8.97 1.85 14.64
CA ARG A 176 -8.98 0.48 15.19
C ARG A 176 -9.34 -0.59 14.16
N GLN A 177 -9.91 -0.19 13.01
CA GLN A 177 -10.28 -1.09 11.93
C GLN A 177 -9.17 -1.25 10.87
N PHE A 178 -8.03 -0.58 11.06
CA PHE A 178 -6.90 -0.67 10.15
C PHE A 178 -6.17 -2.02 10.33
N TRP A 179 -6.78 -3.09 9.79
CA TRP A 179 -6.29 -4.47 9.95
C TRP A 179 -4.82 -4.68 9.52
N PRO A 180 -4.23 -3.93 8.53
CA PRO A 180 -2.83 -4.13 8.16
C PRO A 180 -1.85 -3.83 9.29
N ALA A 181 -2.20 -2.92 10.20
CA ALA A 181 -1.34 -2.63 11.35
C ALA A 181 -1.28 -3.81 12.33
N TYR A 182 -2.40 -4.52 12.56
CA TYR A 182 -2.38 -5.76 13.34
C TYR A 182 -1.53 -6.83 12.65
N THR A 183 -1.66 -6.97 11.32
CA THR A 183 -0.86 -7.92 10.54
C THR A 183 0.63 -7.66 10.74
N ASN A 184 1.08 -6.43 10.55
CA ASN A 184 2.50 -6.09 10.66
C ASN A 184 3.03 -6.17 12.10
N ILE A 185 2.22 -5.87 13.12
CA ILE A 185 2.58 -6.16 14.52
C ILE A 185 2.80 -7.67 14.70
N GLY A 186 1.92 -8.49 14.13
CA GLY A 186 2.04 -9.95 14.15
C GLY A 186 3.34 -10.42 13.50
N LEU A 187 3.72 -9.88 12.32
CA LEU A 187 4.98 -10.21 11.64
C LEU A 187 6.19 -9.97 12.56
N VAL A 188 6.25 -8.79 13.17
CA VAL A 188 7.37 -8.45 14.07
C VAL A 188 7.40 -9.37 15.28
N LEU A 189 6.27 -9.63 15.91
CA LEU A 189 6.17 -10.48 17.11
C LEU A 189 6.56 -11.93 16.79
N TYR A 190 6.19 -12.44 15.62
CA TYR A 190 6.53 -13.80 15.20
C TYR A 190 8.03 -13.97 15.03
N GLU A 191 8.70 -13.03 14.38
CA GLU A 191 10.17 -13.01 14.23
C GLU A 191 10.90 -12.91 15.59
N GLN A 192 10.25 -12.31 16.60
CA GLN A 192 10.75 -12.28 17.99
C GLN A 192 10.46 -13.59 18.76
N GLY A 193 9.81 -14.59 18.14
CA GLY A 193 9.42 -15.84 18.80
C GLY A 193 8.18 -15.73 19.70
N ARG A 194 7.48 -14.61 19.70
CA ARG A 194 6.27 -14.34 20.49
C ARG A 194 5.02 -14.83 19.77
N ILE A 195 5.00 -16.15 19.43
CA ILE A 195 4.05 -16.76 18.49
C ILE A 195 2.60 -16.58 18.92
N GLN A 196 2.25 -16.77 20.22
CA GLN A 196 0.88 -16.59 20.69
C GLN A 196 0.39 -15.15 20.54
N GLN A 197 1.27 -14.16 20.73
CA GLN A 197 0.93 -12.77 20.56
C GLN A 197 0.78 -12.39 19.09
N ALA A 198 1.62 -12.96 18.22
CA ALA A 198 1.48 -12.82 16.77
C ALA A 198 0.13 -13.37 16.29
N ALA A 199 -0.21 -14.60 16.71
CA ALA A 199 -1.48 -15.26 16.38
C ALA A 199 -2.69 -14.40 16.77
N LYS A 200 -2.68 -13.83 18.00
CA LYS A 200 -3.77 -12.94 18.46
C LYS A 200 -3.92 -11.70 17.58
N ASN A 201 -2.82 -11.10 17.10
CA ASN A 201 -2.89 -9.95 16.21
C ASN A 201 -3.44 -10.34 14.82
N TRP A 202 -3.02 -11.48 14.28
CA TRP A 202 -3.53 -11.95 12.99
C TRP A 202 -5.00 -12.40 13.06
N GLU A 203 -5.42 -13.00 14.19
CA GLU A 203 -6.84 -13.30 14.45
C GLU A 203 -7.68 -12.00 14.43
N GLN A 204 -7.24 -10.95 15.13
CA GLN A 204 -7.88 -9.64 15.08
C GLN A 204 -7.91 -9.04 13.67
N ALA A 205 -6.84 -9.17 12.90
CA ALA A 205 -6.81 -8.69 11.51
C ALA A 205 -7.80 -9.44 10.62
N ALA A 206 -7.86 -10.78 10.75
CA ALA A 206 -8.78 -11.63 9.99
C ALA A 206 -10.25 -11.43 10.36
N ASP A 207 -10.54 -11.10 11.63
CA ASP A 207 -11.89 -10.73 12.10
C ASP A 207 -12.36 -9.39 11.50
N ILE A 208 -11.45 -8.41 11.36
CA ILE A 208 -11.75 -7.10 10.76
C ILE A 208 -11.99 -7.24 9.25
N ASP A 209 -11.12 -7.95 8.56
CA ASP A 209 -11.29 -8.25 7.13
C ASP A 209 -11.22 -9.76 6.85
N PRO A 210 -12.38 -10.45 6.82
CA PRO A 210 -12.43 -11.88 6.54
C PRO A 210 -11.94 -12.28 5.13
N LYS A 211 -11.74 -11.33 4.22
CA LYS A 211 -11.20 -11.55 2.87
C LYS A 211 -9.70 -11.33 2.77
N ALA A 212 -9.06 -10.86 3.83
CA ALA A 212 -7.62 -10.68 3.85
C ALA A 212 -6.92 -12.06 3.95
N SER A 213 -6.24 -12.44 2.88
CA SER A 213 -5.50 -13.71 2.80
C SER A 213 -4.28 -13.70 3.73
N GLU A 214 -3.53 -12.62 3.74
CA GLU A 214 -2.26 -12.51 4.46
C GLU A 214 -2.36 -12.87 5.95
N PRO A 215 -3.20 -12.20 6.77
CA PRO A 215 -3.29 -12.52 8.18
C PRO A 215 -3.80 -13.94 8.43
N LYS A 216 -4.64 -14.49 7.55
CA LYS A 216 -5.13 -15.87 7.67
C LYS A 216 -4.00 -16.88 7.48
N LEU A 217 -3.17 -16.74 6.44
CA LEU A 217 -2.07 -17.67 6.22
C LEU A 217 -1.00 -17.55 7.30
N ALA A 218 -0.70 -16.33 7.74
CA ALA A 218 0.22 -16.09 8.86
C ALA A 218 -0.32 -16.69 10.17
N LEU A 219 -1.62 -16.56 10.46
CA LEU A 219 -2.27 -17.19 11.60
C LEU A 219 -2.23 -18.72 11.48
N ALA A 220 -2.52 -19.27 10.31
CA ALA A 220 -2.43 -20.72 10.07
C ALA A 220 -1.03 -21.26 10.38
N THR A 221 0.01 -20.54 9.96
CA THR A 221 1.40 -20.88 10.27
C THR A 221 1.66 -20.86 11.78
N ALA A 222 1.16 -19.84 12.49
CA ALA A 222 1.29 -19.77 13.95
C ALA A 222 0.52 -20.92 14.65
N LEU A 223 -0.68 -21.26 14.18
CA LEU A 223 -1.48 -22.36 14.73
C LEU A 223 -0.76 -23.71 14.59
N LEU A 224 -0.10 -23.96 13.46
CA LEU A 224 0.73 -25.17 13.31
C LEU A 224 1.83 -25.23 14.36
N ARG A 225 2.53 -24.12 14.59
CA ARG A 225 3.57 -24.02 15.63
C ARG A 225 3.04 -24.20 17.05
N LEU A 226 1.75 -23.90 17.26
CA LEU A 226 1.05 -24.07 18.53
C LEU A 226 0.39 -25.46 18.66
N GLY A 227 0.63 -26.38 17.71
CA GLY A 227 0.12 -27.76 17.73
C GLY A 227 -1.34 -27.91 17.27
N GLN A 228 -1.96 -26.89 16.68
CA GLN A 228 -3.33 -26.91 16.18
C GLN A 228 -3.35 -27.21 14.68
N GLU A 229 -2.84 -28.36 14.28
CA GLU A 229 -2.58 -28.70 12.88
C GLU A 229 -3.84 -28.70 12.00
N GLU A 230 -4.94 -29.29 12.46
CA GLU A 230 -6.17 -29.35 11.67
C GLU A 230 -6.72 -27.96 11.35
N ARG A 231 -6.77 -27.09 12.38
CA ARG A 231 -7.22 -25.70 12.23
C ARG A 231 -6.26 -24.89 11.34
N ALA A 232 -4.97 -25.17 11.44
CA ALA A 232 -3.96 -24.54 10.59
C ALA A 232 -4.16 -24.88 9.11
N ILE A 233 -4.39 -26.15 8.79
CA ILE A 233 -4.64 -26.60 7.41
C ILE A 233 -5.91 -25.95 6.86
N GLN A 234 -7.02 -26.00 7.58
CA GLN A 234 -8.29 -25.40 7.14
C GLN A 234 -8.14 -23.90 6.84
N LEU A 235 -7.52 -23.16 7.75
CA LEU A 235 -7.33 -21.71 7.58
C LEU A 235 -6.34 -21.38 6.44
N ALA A 236 -5.31 -22.20 6.24
CA ALA A 236 -4.40 -22.04 5.12
C ALA A 236 -5.09 -22.31 3.77
N GLU A 237 -5.97 -23.30 3.68
CA GLU A 237 -6.78 -23.53 2.48
C GLU A 237 -7.66 -22.32 2.15
N GLU A 238 -8.35 -21.76 3.15
CA GLU A 238 -9.13 -20.54 2.96
C GLU A 238 -8.27 -19.38 2.44
N ALA A 239 -7.12 -19.15 3.08
CA ALA A 239 -6.19 -18.08 2.69
C ALA A 239 -5.71 -18.24 1.24
N LEU A 240 -5.26 -19.45 0.85
CA LEU A 240 -4.76 -19.72 -0.49
C LEU A 240 -5.82 -19.63 -1.58
N ARG A 241 -7.08 -19.94 -1.25
CA ARG A 241 -8.21 -19.73 -2.18
C ARG A 241 -8.56 -18.25 -2.35
N LEU A 242 -8.32 -17.40 -1.34
CA LEU A 242 -8.49 -15.96 -1.42
C LEU A 242 -7.37 -15.31 -2.26
N ASP A 243 -6.11 -15.71 -2.02
CA ASP A 243 -4.96 -15.25 -2.79
C ASP A 243 -3.82 -16.29 -2.75
N SER A 244 -3.72 -17.08 -3.83
CA SER A 244 -2.72 -18.13 -3.97
C SER A 244 -1.27 -17.63 -4.03
N ARG A 245 -1.04 -16.34 -4.34
CA ARG A 245 0.31 -15.77 -4.42
C ARG A 245 1.05 -15.85 -3.09
N TYR A 246 0.33 -15.82 -1.96
CA TYR A 246 0.93 -16.02 -0.64
C TYR A 246 1.51 -17.43 -0.43
N GLY A 247 1.25 -18.37 -1.32
CA GLY A 247 1.91 -19.66 -1.37
C GLY A 247 3.38 -19.59 -1.80
N THR A 248 3.85 -18.48 -2.38
CA THR A 248 5.23 -18.30 -2.86
C THR A 248 6.09 -17.50 -1.89
N VAL A 249 7.37 -17.88 -1.82
CA VAL A 249 8.36 -17.20 -0.96
C VAL A 249 8.58 -15.77 -1.41
N GLU A 250 8.62 -15.54 -2.72
CA GLU A 250 8.82 -14.21 -3.31
C GLU A 250 7.75 -13.25 -2.82
N PHE A 251 6.48 -13.64 -2.97
CA PHE A 251 5.36 -12.78 -2.59
C PHE A 251 5.29 -12.54 -1.07
N GLN A 252 5.62 -13.57 -0.26
CA GLN A 252 5.75 -13.41 1.20
C GLN A 252 6.82 -12.37 1.55
N ARG A 253 7.98 -12.40 0.88
CA ARG A 253 9.08 -11.44 1.09
C ARG A 253 8.72 -10.01 0.66
N GLU A 254 8.03 -9.88 -0.45
CA GLU A 254 7.49 -8.59 -0.90
C GLU A 254 6.53 -7.99 0.14
N ASN A 255 5.80 -8.85 0.87
CA ASN A 255 4.87 -8.47 1.94
C ASN A 255 5.52 -8.40 3.33
N LEU A 256 6.84 -8.21 3.42
CA LEU A 256 7.59 -7.97 4.66
C LEU A 256 7.71 -9.19 5.60
N TRP A 257 7.38 -10.39 5.12
CA TRP A 257 7.53 -11.59 5.94
C TRP A 257 8.99 -11.88 6.24
N GLY A 258 9.29 -12.12 7.51
CA GLY A 258 10.64 -12.45 7.98
C GLY A 258 11.00 -13.92 7.73
N ASP A 259 12.26 -14.27 8.02
CA ASP A 259 12.82 -15.59 7.70
C ASP A 259 12.11 -16.72 8.44
N ARG A 260 11.79 -16.51 9.72
CA ARG A 260 11.12 -17.52 10.54
C ARG A 260 9.74 -17.83 10.02
N LEU A 261 8.92 -16.79 9.76
CA LEU A 261 7.55 -16.98 9.28
C LEU A 261 7.55 -17.67 7.92
N VAL A 262 8.41 -17.23 6.98
CA VAL A 262 8.56 -17.87 5.67
C VAL A 262 8.92 -19.36 5.81
N ALA A 263 9.93 -19.71 6.60
CA ALA A 263 10.36 -21.10 6.78
C ALA A 263 9.26 -21.97 7.40
N ASP A 264 8.58 -21.45 8.42
CA ASP A 264 7.48 -22.17 9.08
C ASP A 264 6.27 -22.30 8.16
N THR A 265 5.99 -21.31 7.31
CA THR A 265 4.93 -21.39 6.29
C THR A 265 5.24 -22.42 5.23
N GLN A 266 6.49 -22.54 4.76
CA GLN A 266 6.87 -23.61 3.83
C GLN A 266 6.65 -25.00 4.46
N THR A 267 6.89 -25.13 5.77
CA THR A 267 6.58 -26.38 6.50
C THR A 267 5.08 -26.69 6.53
N LEU A 268 4.23 -25.67 6.69
CA LEU A 268 2.78 -25.78 6.61
C LEU A 268 2.33 -26.20 5.19
N LEU A 269 2.83 -25.48 4.17
CA LEU A 269 2.46 -25.71 2.77
C LEU A 269 2.92 -27.09 2.24
N ALA A 270 3.93 -27.70 2.87
CA ALA A 270 4.36 -29.06 2.55
C ALA A 270 3.37 -30.15 3.00
N LYS A 271 2.35 -29.83 3.82
CA LYS A 271 1.33 -30.79 4.23
C LYS A 271 0.51 -31.28 3.02
N PRO A 272 0.17 -32.59 2.93
CA PRO A 272 -0.43 -33.16 1.73
C PRO A 272 -1.67 -32.44 1.20
N PRO A 273 -2.65 -31.98 2.04
CA PRO A 273 -3.83 -31.27 1.54
C PRO A 273 -3.47 -29.95 0.86
N LEU A 274 -2.55 -29.18 1.46
CA LEU A 274 -2.15 -27.87 0.94
C LEU A 274 -1.29 -27.98 -0.31
N ARG A 275 -0.42 -29.01 -0.39
CA ARG A 275 0.34 -29.29 -1.60
C ARG A 275 -0.58 -29.62 -2.78
N ALA A 276 -1.61 -30.45 -2.55
CA ALA A 276 -2.60 -30.79 -3.57
C ALA A 276 -3.38 -29.54 -4.02
N LEU A 277 -3.80 -28.70 -3.07
CA LEU A 277 -4.48 -27.44 -3.37
C LEU A 277 -3.61 -26.49 -4.20
N MET A 278 -2.34 -26.30 -3.83
CA MET A 278 -1.42 -25.43 -4.58
C MET A 278 -1.26 -25.90 -6.03
N SER A 279 -1.06 -27.22 -6.25
CA SER A 279 -0.99 -27.78 -7.60
C SER A 279 -2.28 -27.57 -8.40
N GLN A 280 -3.44 -27.66 -7.77
CA GLN A 280 -4.73 -27.36 -8.41
C GLN A 280 -4.87 -25.89 -8.78
N LEU A 281 -4.48 -24.98 -7.90
CA LEU A 281 -4.55 -23.54 -8.15
C LEU A 281 -3.60 -23.11 -9.27
N GLU A 282 -2.40 -23.68 -9.34
CA GLU A 282 -1.44 -23.45 -10.43
C GLU A 282 -2.00 -23.91 -11.79
N GLN A 283 -2.60 -25.11 -11.84
CA GLN A 283 -3.23 -25.63 -13.06
C GLN A 283 -4.40 -24.78 -13.53
N SER A 284 -5.21 -24.25 -12.61
CA SER A 284 -6.35 -23.40 -12.95
C SER A 284 -5.96 -21.98 -13.39
N ALA A 285 -4.76 -21.53 -13.07
CA ALA A 285 -4.22 -20.23 -13.48
C ALA A 285 -3.61 -20.24 -14.90
N LEU A 286 -3.33 -21.43 -15.47
CA LEU A 286 -2.84 -21.53 -16.84
C LEU A 286 -3.98 -21.24 -17.83
N PRO A 287 -3.69 -20.45 -18.91
CA PRO A 287 -4.68 -20.24 -19.96
C PRO A 287 -5.09 -21.59 -20.54
N GLN A 288 -6.38 -21.84 -20.56
CA GLN A 288 -6.94 -23.02 -21.22
C GLN A 288 -6.68 -22.92 -22.74
N PRO A 289 -6.29 -23.99 -23.44
CA PRO A 289 -5.93 -23.99 -24.85
C PRO A 289 -7.07 -23.58 -25.77
#